data_f2d9c54cc7381f85cd1a55dc86d1a14d
#
_entry.id   f2d9c54cc7381f85cd1a55dc86d1a14d
#
_cell.length_a   1.000
_cell.length_b   1.000
_cell.length_c   1.000
_cell.angle_alpha   90.00
_cell.angle_beta   90.00
_cell.angle_gamma   90.00
#
_symmetry.space_group_name_H-M   'P 1'
#
loop_
_entity.id
_entity.type
_entity.pdbx_description
1 polymer ?
#
loop_
_entity_poly.entity_id
_entity_poly.type
_entity_poly.pdbx_seq_one_letter_code
_entity_poly.pdbx_strand_id
1 'polypeptide(L)'
;VEIDGKSIYENRMDYELCLKTANMLEELHCDYMIATANHLYIDPSYKELYNFFVQNGHFKDLFTTKFDRNEVLKRAIKIEANVTNKDREKIENYIQNDFGYVINFDEHGSDNAFEFYSPTISKATGIQKVLDYYHLNQDDTYAFGDGENDLEMIDFCRVGVAMGNACDVLKEKANIVCKSIVDDGLEDVLKILFSE
;
A
#
# COMPACT_ATOMS: atom_id res chain seq x y z
N VAL A 1 -12.25 -0.03 1.01
CA VAL A 1 -12.61 -0.23 2.42
C VAL A 1 -13.75 -1.21 2.48
N GLU A 2 -13.60 -2.22 3.32
CA GLU A 2 -14.60 -3.28 3.52
C GLU A 2 -14.96 -3.38 4.99
N ILE A 3 -16.26 -3.57 5.28
CA ILE A 3 -16.80 -3.79 6.62
C ILE A 3 -17.74 -5.00 6.54
N ASP A 4 -17.49 -6.00 7.38
CA ASP A 4 -18.27 -7.25 7.46
C ASP A 4 -18.48 -7.94 6.10
N GLY A 5 -17.42 -7.99 5.28
CA GLY A 5 -17.45 -8.59 3.93
C GLY A 5 -18.19 -7.75 2.89
N LYS A 6 -18.56 -6.52 3.22
CA LYS A 6 -19.23 -5.60 2.29
C LYS A 6 -18.34 -4.42 1.97
N SER A 7 -18.07 -4.19 0.68
CA SER A 7 -17.36 -3.00 0.24
C SER A 7 -18.22 -1.75 0.47
N ILE A 8 -17.70 -0.81 1.26
CA ILE A 8 -18.32 0.50 1.53
C ILE A 8 -17.66 1.62 0.74
N TYR A 9 -16.45 1.39 0.27
CA TYR A 9 -15.72 2.35 -0.55
C TYR A 9 -14.70 1.63 -1.44
N GLU A 10 -14.72 1.97 -2.71
CA GLU A 10 -13.74 1.52 -3.70
C GLU A 10 -13.29 2.74 -4.52
N ASN A 11 -11.99 2.92 -4.68
CA ASN A 11 -11.42 3.92 -5.57
C ASN A 11 -10.57 3.20 -6.61
N ARG A 12 -10.95 3.31 -7.85
CA ARG A 12 -10.23 2.76 -9.01
C ARG A 12 -9.26 3.80 -9.54
N MET A 13 -8.15 3.32 -10.02
CA MET A 13 -7.24 4.14 -10.79
C MET A 13 -7.88 4.52 -12.14
N ASP A 14 -7.44 5.63 -12.70
CA ASP A 14 -7.79 5.98 -14.08
C ASP A 14 -7.26 4.92 -15.07
N TYR A 15 -8.11 4.51 -16.02
CA TYR A 15 -7.76 3.44 -16.95
C TYR A 15 -6.57 3.78 -17.84
N GLU A 16 -6.53 5.00 -18.40
CA GLU A 16 -5.45 5.43 -19.30
C GLU A 16 -4.12 5.47 -18.53
N LEU A 17 -4.18 5.87 -17.27
CA LEU A 17 -3.06 5.86 -16.36
C LEU A 17 -2.57 4.43 -16.09
N CYS A 18 -3.49 3.51 -15.78
CA CYS A 18 -3.16 2.09 -15.60
C CYS A 18 -2.52 1.48 -16.84
N LEU A 19 -3.10 1.77 -18.02
CA LEU A 19 -2.60 1.25 -19.29
C LEU A 19 -1.19 1.76 -19.59
N LYS A 20 -0.97 3.03 -19.38
CA LYS A 20 0.34 3.69 -19.56
C LYS A 20 1.39 3.10 -18.60
N THR A 21 1.02 2.89 -17.32
CA THR A 21 1.89 2.28 -16.31
C THR A 21 2.25 0.84 -16.69
N ALA A 22 1.27 0.02 -17.01
CA ALA A 22 1.51 -1.35 -17.39
C ALA A 22 2.38 -1.49 -18.65
N ASN A 23 2.16 -0.63 -19.65
CA ASN A 23 3.00 -0.61 -20.85
C ASN A 23 4.46 -0.23 -20.53
N MET A 24 4.66 0.78 -19.69
CA MET A 24 6.01 1.18 -19.23
C MET A 24 6.71 0.02 -18.51
N LEU A 25 6.01 -0.65 -17.60
CA LEU A 25 6.58 -1.78 -16.86
C LEU A 25 6.97 -2.94 -17.79
N GLU A 26 6.15 -3.23 -18.80
CA GLU A 26 6.46 -4.22 -19.83
C GLU A 26 7.67 -3.83 -20.69
N GLU A 27 7.80 -2.56 -21.09
CA GLU A 27 8.95 -2.03 -21.83
C GLU A 27 10.26 -2.12 -21.01
N LEU A 28 10.16 -1.97 -19.69
CA LEU A 28 11.28 -2.11 -18.76
C LEU A 28 11.54 -3.57 -18.35
N HIS A 29 10.71 -4.51 -18.81
CA HIS A 29 10.75 -5.92 -18.40
C HIS A 29 10.62 -6.12 -16.89
N CYS A 30 9.83 -5.27 -16.24
CA CYS A 30 9.51 -5.40 -14.83
C CYS A 30 8.30 -6.32 -14.64
N ASP A 31 8.45 -7.27 -13.74
CA ASP A 31 7.33 -8.10 -13.29
C ASP A 31 6.34 -7.24 -12.49
N TYR A 32 5.05 -7.40 -12.74
CA TYR A 32 4.03 -6.66 -11.98
C TYR A 32 2.75 -7.47 -11.76
N MET A 33 1.98 -7.07 -10.78
CA MET A 33 0.62 -7.57 -10.55
C MET A 33 -0.39 -6.42 -10.52
N ILE A 34 -1.64 -6.74 -10.83
CA ILE A 34 -2.75 -5.80 -10.81
C ILE A 34 -3.70 -6.22 -9.70
N ALA A 35 -3.96 -5.33 -8.75
CA ALA A 35 -4.94 -5.54 -7.70
C ALA A 35 -6.27 -4.89 -8.06
N THR A 36 -7.34 -5.63 -7.85
CA THR A 36 -8.72 -5.15 -7.87
C THR A 36 -9.35 -5.33 -6.48
N ALA A 37 -10.58 -4.93 -6.28
CA ALA A 37 -11.25 -5.05 -4.98
C ALA A 37 -11.25 -6.49 -4.42
N ASN A 38 -11.27 -7.51 -5.28
CA ASN A 38 -11.48 -8.89 -4.85
C ASN A 38 -10.41 -9.89 -5.33
N HIS A 39 -9.52 -9.48 -6.24
CA HIS A 39 -8.58 -10.40 -6.86
C HIS A 39 -7.25 -9.73 -7.17
N LEU A 40 -6.20 -10.53 -7.16
CA LEU A 40 -4.87 -10.20 -7.63
C LEU A 40 -4.63 -10.93 -8.97
N TYR A 41 -4.11 -10.22 -9.94
CA TYR A 41 -3.85 -10.72 -11.29
C TYR A 41 -2.37 -10.65 -11.58
N ILE A 42 -1.80 -11.80 -11.91
CA ILE A 42 -0.38 -11.95 -12.21
C ILE A 42 -0.19 -12.78 -13.46
N ASP A 43 0.67 -12.35 -14.36
CA ASP A 43 1.05 -13.13 -15.53
C ASP A 43 2.00 -14.27 -15.10
N PRO A 44 1.72 -15.54 -15.49
CA PRO A 44 2.58 -16.67 -15.15
C PRO A 44 3.99 -16.60 -15.76
N SER A 45 4.23 -15.72 -16.72
CA SER A 45 5.56 -15.47 -17.29
C SER A 45 6.46 -14.72 -16.30
N TYR A 46 5.89 -14.00 -15.34
CA TYR A 46 6.58 -13.31 -14.23
C TYR A 46 6.97 -14.30 -13.13
N LYS A 47 7.99 -15.11 -13.41
CA LYS A 47 8.30 -16.30 -12.62
C LYS A 47 8.64 -16.02 -11.16
N GLU A 48 9.38 -14.96 -10.90
CA GLU A 48 9.81 -14.62 -9.54
C GLU A 48 8.62 -14.18 -8.69
N LEU A 49 7.86 -13.23 -9.19
CA LEU A 49 6.66 -12.73 -8.52
C LEU A 49 5.61 -13.83 -8.36
N TYR A 50 5.37 -14.62 -9.43
CA TYR A 50 4.46 -15.75 -9.39
C TYR A 50 4.87 -16.80 -8.36
N ASN A 51 6.14 -17.18 -8.29
CA ASN A 51 6.62 -18.17 -7.34
C ASN A 51 6.52 -17.64 -5.90
N PHE A 52 6.86 -16.39 -5.69
CA PHE A 52 6.76 -15.76 -4.37
C PHE A 52 5.33 -15.82 -3.82
N PHE A 53 4.35 -15.38 -4.59
CA PHE A 53 2.98 -15.29 -4.11
C PHE A 53 2.19 -16.59 -4.23
N VAL A 54 2.35 -17.35 -5.30
CA VAL A 54 1.52 -18.55 -5.57
C VAL A 54 2.13 -19.82 -5.00
N GLN A 55 3.44 -20.00 -5.08
CA GLN A 55 4.07 -21.23 -4.55
C GLN A 55 4.20 -21.21 -3.02
N ASN A 56 4.42 -20.07 -2.39
CA ASN A 56 4.47 -19.96 -0.93
C ASN A 56 3.10 -20.06 -0.25
N GLY A 57 2.03 -20.18 -1.02
CA GLY A 57 0.77 -20.79 -0.57
C GLY A 57 -0.18 -19.93 0.25
N HIS A 58 0.18 -18.71 0.63
CA HIS A 58 -0.61 -17.93 1.57
C HIS A 58 -1.88 -17.28 0.96
N PHE A 59 -1.96 -17.14 -0.37
CA PHE A 59 -3.05 -16.41 -1.02
C PHE A 59 -3.56 -17.04 -2.31
N LYS A 60 -3.43 -18.34 -2.49
CA LYS A 60 -3.74 -19.04 -3.77
C LYS A 60 -5.12 -18.72 -4.34
N ASP A 61 -6.12 -18.56 -3.49
CA ASP A 61 -7.50 -18.32 -3.91
C ASP A 61 -7.74 -16.87 -4.38
N LEU A 62 -6.81 -15.97 -4.11
CA LEU A 62 -6.89 -14.57 -4.53
C LEU A 62 -6.23 -14.31 -5.89
N PHE A 63 -5.40 -15.26 -6.38
CA PHE A 63 -4.65 -15.05 -7.60
C PHE A 63 -5.35 -15.63 -8.83
N THR A 64 -5.43 -14.81 -9.87
CA THR A 64 -5.90 -15.20 -11.21
C THR A 64 -4.77 -15.03 -12.21
N THR A 65 -4.50 -16.09 -12.96
CA THR A 65 -3.39 -16.17 -13.92
C THR A 65 -3.85 -16.21 -15.39
N LYS A 66 -5.16 -16.32 -15.63
CA LYS A 66 -5.74 -16.26 -16.98
C LYS A 66 -6.75 -15.13 -17.03
N PHE A 67 -6.36 -14.03 -17.67
CA PHE A 67 -7.18 -12.82 -17.72
C PHE A 67 -6.91 -12.00 -18.98
N ASP A 68 -7.87 -11.17 -19.35
CA ASP A 68 -7.64 -10.09 -20.29
C ASP A 68 -7.09 -8.91 -19.50
N ARG A 69 -5.84 -8.53 -19.78
CA ARG A 69 -5.12 -7.45 -19.11
C ARG A 69 -5.90 -6.13 -19.15
N ASN A 70 -6.43 -5.76 -20.32
CA ASN A 70 -7.14 -4.49 -20.49
C ASN A 70 -8.44 -4.45 -19.70
N GLU A 71 -9.17 -5.57 -19.64
CA GLU A 71 -10.38 -5.66 -18.82
C GLU A 71 -10.09 -5.61 -17.33
N VAL A 72 -8.95 -6.12 -16.90
CA VAL A 72 -8.52 -6.04 -15.50
C VAL A 72 -8.08 -4.61 -15.15
N LEU A 73 -7.31 -3.95 -16.02
CA LEU A 73 -6.85 -2.56 -15.80
C LEU A 73 -8.01 -1.58 -15.60
N LYS A 74 -9.17 -1.80 -16.24
CA LYS A 74 -10.39 -0.99 -16.01
C LYS A 74 -10.93 -1.04 -14.58
N ARG A 75 -10.52 -2.03 -13.81
CA ARG A 75 -10.96 -2.27 -12.44
C ARG A 75 -9.83 -2.18 -11.43
N ALA A 76 -8.64 -1.78 -11.87
CA ALA A 76 -7.47 -1.70 -11.03
C ALA A 76 -7.66 -0.67 -9.90
N ILE A 77 -7.29 -1.06 -8.70
CA ILE A 77 -7.18 -0.17 -7.53
C ILE A 77 -5.71 0.09 -7.19
N LYS A 78 -4.83 -0.83 -7.59
CA LYS A 78 -3.38 -0.75 -7.39
C LYS A 78 -2.67 -1.57 -8.46
N ILE A 79 -1.52 -1.11 -8.90
CA ILE A 79 -0.52 -1.90 -9.62
C ILE A 79 0.71 -1.98 -8.73
N GLU A 80 1.25 -3.17 -8.56
CA GLU A 80 2.48 -3.41 -7.79
C GLU A 80 3.52 -4.05 -8.70
N ALA A 81 4.72 -3.48 -8.72
CA ALA A 81 5.79 -3.92 -9.60
C ALA A 81 7.07 -4.18 -8.82
N ASN A 82 7.79 -5.22 -9.23
CA ASN A 82 9.14 -5.48 -8.76
C ASN A 82 10.12 -4.79 -9.71
N VAL A 83 10.92 -3.87 -9.18
CA VAL A 83 11.77 -2.99 -9.98
C VAL A 83 13.21 -3.11 -9.53
N THR A 84 14.09 -3.41 -10.49
CA THR A 84 15.52 -3.43 -10.22
C THR A 84 16.05 -2.01 -9.99
N ASN A 85 17.12 -1.87 -9.20
CA ASN A 85 17.78 -0.58 -8.96
C ASN A 85 18.19 0.15 -10.24
N LYS A 86 18.42 -0.59 -11.33
CA LYS A 86 18.80 -0.05 -12.65
C LYS A 86 17.66 0.78 -13.29
N ASP A 87 16.42 0.39 -13.08
CA ASP A 87 15.24 1.01 -13.72
C ASP A 87 14.49 1.95 -12.77
N ARG A 88 14.91 2.01 -11.52
CA ARG A 88 14.33 2.85 -10.47
C ARG A 88 14.21 4.32 -10.89
N GLU A 89 15.31 4.93 -11.32
CA GLU A 89 15.34 6.36 -11.71
C GLU A 89 14.37 6.66 -12.87
N LYS A 90 14.22 5.72 -13.82
CA LYS A 90 13.29 5.88 -14.93
C LYS A 90 11.84 5.89 -14.44
N ILE A 91 11.52 5.01 -13.50
CA ILE A 91 10.18 4.93 -12.91
C ILE A 91 9.91 6.15 -12.03
N GLU A 92 10.85 6.57 -11.20
CA GLU A 92 10.73 7.79 -10.39
C GLU A 92 10.48 9.02 -11.26
N ASN A 93 11.20 9.18 -12.37
CA ASN A 93 10.99 10.26 -13.32
C ASN A 93 9.62 10.18 -14.03
N TYR A 94 9.12 8.97 -14.28
CA TYR A 94 7.81 8.74 -14.87
C TYR A 94 6.67 9.11 -13.92
N ILE A 95 6.85 8.80 -12.63
CA ILE A 95 5.85 8.96 -11.59
C ILE A 95 5.63 10.43 -11.19
N GLN A 96 6.65 11.28 -11.29
CA GLN A 96 6.71 12.62 -10.69
C GLN A 96 5.53 13.56 -10.99
N ASN A 97 4.68 13.26 -11.98
CA ASN A 97 3.64 14.18 -12.41
C ASN A 97 2.19 13.64 -12.35
N ASP A 98 1.98 12.33 -12.28
CA ASP A 98 0.65 11.77 -12.55
C ASP A 98 0.10 10.81 -11.48
N PHE A 99 0.90 10.43 -10.46
CA PHE A 99 0.54 9.35 -9.53
C PHE A 99 0.66 9.71 -8.05
N GLY A 100 -0.23 9.12 -7.23
CA GLY A 100 0.11 8.74 -5.88
C GLY A 100 0.88 7.42 -5.91
N TYR A 101 2.00 7.34 -5.23
CA TYR A 101 2.81 6.14 -5.18
C TYR A 101 3.43 5.92 -3.82
N VAL A 102 3.68 4.66 -3.52
CA VAL A 102 4.56 4.25 -2.43
C VAL A 102 5.69 3.44 -3.02
N ILE A 103 6.89 3.74 -2.60
CA ILE A 103 8.06 2.93 -2.85
C ILE A 103 8.38 2.21 -1.55
N ASN A 104 8.13 0.91 -1.51
CA ASN A 104 8.59 0.10 -0.40
C ASN A 104 10.01 -0.36 -0.71
N PHE A 105 10.98 0.19 0.01
CA PHE A 105 12.36 -0.27 -0.06
C PHE A 105 12.54 -1.49 0.82
N ASP A 106 13.09 -2.55 0.26
CA ASP A 106 13.76 -3.55 1.07
C ASP A 106 15.16 -3.03 1.41
N GLU A 107 15.40 -2.68 2.68
CA GLU A 107 16.71 -2.23 3.17
C GLU A 107 17.81 -3.30 3.01
N HIS A 108 17.43 -4.55 2.71
CA HIS A 108 18.35 -5.69 2.62
C HIS A 108 18.45 -6.27 1.21
N GLY A 109 17.70 -5.77 0.25
CA GLY A 109 17.50 -6.43 -1.01
C GLY A 109 17.95 -5.68 -2.24
N SER A 110 17.99 -6.43 -3.30
CA SER A 110 18.29 -6.02 -4.65
C SER A 110 17.08 -5.42 -5.38
N ASP A 111 15.86 -5.56 -4.82
CA ASP A 111 14.63 -5.29 -5.52
C ASP A 111 13.75 -4.28 -4.75
N ASN A 112 13.20 -3.32 -5.50
CA ASN A 112 12.31 -2.32 -4.95
C ASN A 112 10.88 -2.64 -5.37
N ALA A 113 9.97 -2.74 -4.42
CA ALA A 113 8.55 -2.86 -4.72
C ALA A 113 7.94 -1.46 -4.90
N PHE A 114 7.41 -1.20 -6.09
CA PHE A 114 6.66 0.01 -6.40
C PHE A 114 5.17 -0.28 -6.37
N GLU A 115 4.43 0.48 -5.60
CA GLU A 115 2.98 0.45 -5.59
C GLU A 115 2.44 1.73 -6.23
N PHE A 116 1.65 1.57 -7.30
CA PHE A 116 0.96 2.65 -7.99
C PHE A 116 -0.51 2.60 -7.63
N TYR A 117 -1.07 3.72 -7.20
CA TYR A 117 -2.48 3.86 -6.86
C TYR A 117 -3.01 5.25 -7.20
N SER A 118 -4.30 5.47 -7.04
CA SER A 118 -4.91 6.78 -7.29
C SER A 118 -4.31 7.84 -6.35
N PRO A 119 -3.89 9.01 -6.86
CA PRO A 119 -3.33 10.09 -6.03
C PRO A 119 -4.34 10.69 -5.05
N THR A 120 -5.60 10.29 -5.14
CA THR A 120 -6.69 10.79 -4.28
C THR A 120 -6.97 9.89 -3.09
N ILE A 121 -6.19 8.82 -2.91
CA ILE A 121 -6.36 7.89 -1.79
C ILE A 121 -5.12 7.84 -0.92
N SER A 122 -5.38 7.61 0.37
CA SER A 122 -4.36 7.32 1.36
C SER A 122 -4.95 6.46 2.48
N LYS A 123 -4.15 6.01 3.42
CA LYS A 123 -4.65 5.35 4.63
C LYS A 123 -5.60 6.26 5.42
N ALA A 124 -5.36 7.58 5.44
CA ALA A 124 -6.23 8.56 6.08
C ALA A 124 -7.61 8.63 5.41
N THR A 125 -7.67 8.63 4.06
CA THR A 125 -8.97 8.61 3.36
C THR A 125 -9.75 7.34 3.66
N GLY A 126 -9.07 6.21 3.83
CA GLY A 126 -9.70 4.95 4.25
C GLY A 126 -10.30 5.04 5.66
N ILE A 127 -9.56 5.59 6.62
CA ILE A 127 -10.04 5.82 7.98
C ILE A 127 -11.26 6.75 7.98
N GLN A 128 -11.23 7.86 7.24
CA GLN A 128 -12.36 8.76 7.12
C GLN A 128 -13.64 8.03 6.68
N LYS A 129 -13.54 7.10 5.71
CA LYS A 129 -14.70 6.31 5.26
C LYS A 129 -15.26 5.40 6.35
N VAL A 130 -14.40 4.85 7.20
CA VAL A 130 -14.83 4.06 8.36
C VAL A 130 -15.51 4.94 9.40
N LEU A 131 -14.94 6.11 9.71
CA LEU A 131 -15.54 7.07 10.64
C LEU A 131 -16.92 7.55 10.16
N ASP A 132 -17.04 7.89 8.88
CA ASP A 132 -18.31 8.30 8.26
C ASP A 132 -19.37 7.19 8.38
N TYR A 133 -18.97 5.94 8.11
CA TYR A 133 -19.87 4.79 8.15
C TYR A 133 -20.42 4.51 9.55
N TYR A 134 -19.56 4.60 10.57
CA TYR A 134 -19.96 4.35 11.95
C TYR A 134 -20.38 5.61 12.71
N HIS A 135 -20.38 6.77 12.08
CA HIS A 135 -20.65 8.07 12.71
C HIS A 135 -19.75 8.35 13.93
N LEU A 136 -18.47 8.00 13.79
CA LEU A 136 -17.46 8.21 14.81
C LEU A 136 -16.74 9.54 14.62
N ASN A 137 -16.12 10.03 15.69
CA ASN A 137 -15.35 11.26 15.67
C ASN A 137 -13.86 10.97 15.41
N GLN A 138 -13.21 11.82 14.63
CA GLN A 138 -11.76 11.79 14.44
C GLN A 138 -11.00 11.92 15.78
N ASP A 139 -11.57 12.63 16.75
CA ASP A 139 -10.98 12.79 18.08
C ASP A 139 -10.88 11.47 18.89
N ASP A 140 -11.53 10.40 18.43
CA ASP A 140 -11.48 9.08 19.06
C ASP A 140 -10.49 8.13 18.35
N THR A 141 -9.65 8.64 17.44
CA THR A 141 -8.77 7.82 16.60
C THR A 141 -7.34 7.78 17.10
N TYR A 142 -6.74 6.60 16.96
CA TYR A 142 -5.33 6.34 17.20
C TYR A 142 -4.74 5.61 16.00
N ALA A 143 -3.56 6.03 15.54
CA ALA A 143 -2.87 5.39 14.43
C ALA A 143 -1.45 5.01 14.82
N PHE A 144 -1.01 3.86 14.32
CA PHE A 144 0.36 3.35 14.48
C PHE A 144 0.94 3.12 13.08
N GLY A 145 2.16 3.57 12.86
CA GLY A 145 2.81 3.46 11.56
C GLY A 145 4.33 3.38 11.65
N ASP A 146 4.97 2.95 10.56
CA ASP A 146 6.42 2.86 10.46
C ASP A 146 6.98 3.34 9.10
N GLY A 147 6.16 3.41 8.05
CA GLY A 147 6.55 3.83 6.70
C GLY A 147 6.08 5.24 6.31
N GLU A 148 6.62 5.75 5.22
CA GLU A 148 6.20 7.04 4.66
C GLU A 148 4.73 7.06 4.23
N ASN A 149 4.19 5.92 3.82
CA ASN A 149 2.78 5.76 3.47
C ASN A 149 1.82 5.87 4.66
N ASP A 150 2.34 5.95 5.88
CA ASP A 150 1.57 6.18 7.10
C ASP A 150 1.49 7.67 7.48
N LEU A 151 2.26 8.54 6.82
CA LEU A 151 2.35 9.97 7.18
C LEU A 151 0.98 10.65 7.25
N GLU A 152 0.15 10.46 6.24
CA GLU A 152 -1.19 11.08 6.22
C GLU A 152 -2.10 10.49 7.30
N MET A 153 -1.99 9.20 7.58
CA MET A 153 -2.76 8.53 8.63
C MET A 153 -2.35 9.05 10.02
N ILE A 154 -1.06 9.17 10.27
CA ILE A 154 -0.50 9.70 11.52
C ILE A 154 -0.91 11.15 11.74
N ASP A 155 -0.90 11.96 10.70
CA ASP A 155 -1.33 13.37 10.75
C ASP A 155 -2.85 13.53 10.93
N PHE A 156 -3.62 12.63 10.32
CA PHE A 156 -5.07 12.67 10.35
C PHE A 156 -5.63 12.27 11.71
N CYS A 157 -5.11 11.22 12.34
CA CYS A 157 -5.66 10.71 13.60
C CYS A 157 -5.35 11.66 14.77
N ARG A 158 -6.22 11.66 15.79
CA ARG A 158 -6.00 12.45 17.00
C ARG A 158 -4.65 12.15 17.65
N VAL A 159 -4.28 10.88 17.71
CA VAL A 159 -2.98 10.45 18.23
C VAL A 159 -2.30 9.56 17.18
N GLY A 160 -1.26 10.10 16.58
CA GLY A 160 -0.36 9.37 15.71
C GLY A 160 0.86 8.84 16.48
N VAL A 161 1.13 7.55 16.36
CA VAL A 161 2.25 6.86 17.02
C VAL A 161 3.20 6.31 15.96
N ALA A 162 4.44 6.76 15.95
CA ALA A 162 5.49 6.15 15.14
C ALA A 162 6.15 5.00 15.89
N MET A 163 6.33 3.87 15.21
CA MET A 163 7.08 2.74 15.73
C MET A 163 8.57 3.10 15.86
N GLY A 164 9.29 2.50 16.80
CA GLY A 164 10.71 2.77 17.00
C GLY A 164 11.59 2.45 15.78
N ASN A 165 11.16 1.52 14.95
CA ASN A 165 11.76 1.19 13.66
C ASN A 165 11.23 2.04 12.49
N ALA A 166 10.37 3.05 12.73
CA ALA A 166 9.82 3.90 11.68
C ALA A 166 10.89 4.77 11.01
N CYS A 167 10.58 5.26 9.81
CA CYS A 167 11.40 6.26 9.12
C CYS A 167 11.43 7.59 9.90
N ASP A 168 12.50 8.36 9.72
CA ASP A 168 12.72 9.59 10.49
C ASP A 168 11.61 10.63 10.28
N VAL A 169 11.15 10.79 9.04
CA VAL A 169 10.05 11.71 8.71
C VAL A 169 8.77 11.38 9.47
N LEU A 170 8.45 10.09 9.66
CA LEU A 170 7.28 9.68 10.42
C LEU A 170 7.46 9.94 11.91
N LYS A 171 8.67 9.68 12.46
CA LYS A 171 8.99 9.97 13.86
C LYS A 171 8.89 11.46 14.19
N GLU A 172 9.32 12.33 13.27
CA GLU A 172 9.22 13.77 13.44
C GLU A 172 7.77 14.28 13.46
N LYS A 173 6.87 13.59 12.73
CA LYS A 173 5.47 13.98 12.60
C LYS A 173 4.56 13.42 13.69
N ALA A 174 4.92 12.28 14.25
CA ALA A 174 4.09 11.57 15.23
C ALA A 174 3.99 12.30 16.58
N ASN A 175 2.84 12.15 17.25
CA ASN A 175 2.66 12.64 18.64
C ASN A 175 3.48 11.84 19.63
N ILE A 176 3.70 10.54 19.37
CA ILE A 176 4.42 9.60 20.23
C ILE A 176 5.35 8.78 19.35
N VAL A 177 6.58 8.56 19.82
CA VAL A 177 7.48 7.55 19.27
C VAL A 177 7.60 6.45 20.30
N CYS A 178 7.15 5.25 19.96
CA CYS A 178 7.25 4.09 20.86
C CYS A 178 8.55 3.29 20.62
N LYS A 179 8.73 2.23 21.37
CA LYS A 179 9.82 1.27 21.08
C LYS A 179 9.59 0.57 19.75
N SER A 180 10.63 -0.10 19.25
CA SER A 180 10.53 -0.92 18.04
C SER A 180 9.54 -2.08 18.21
N ILE A 181 9.07 -2.62 17.08
CA ILE A 181 8.21 -3.81 17.06
C ILE A 181 8.88 -5.01 17.74
N VAL A 182 10.20 -5.13 17.69
CA VAL A 182 10.96 -6.22 18.35
C VAL A 182 11.06 -6.05 19.86
N ASP A 183 10.69 -4.88 20.38
CA ASP A 183 10.70 -4.53 21.80
C ASP A 183 9.29 -4.33 22.37
N ASP A 184 8.26 -4.86 21.69
CA ASP A 184 6.84 -4.77 22.05
C ASP A 184 6.33 -3.34 22.25
N GLY A 185 6.86 -2.38 21.46
CA GLY A 185 6.54 -0.95 21.58
C GLY A 185 5.06 -0.62 21.44
N LEU A 186 4.32 -1.37 20.60
CA LEU A 186 2.87 -1.23 20.45
C LEU A 186 2.14 -1.54 21.77
N GLU A 187 2.49 -2.63 22.45
CA GLU A 187 1.86 -3.05 23.72
C GLU A 187 2.04 -1.98 24.80
N ASP A 188 3.24 -1.42 24.93
CA ASP A 188 3.54 -0.38 25.92
C ASP A 188 2.64 0.84 25.74
N VAL A 189 2.45 1.32 24.49
CA VAL A 189 1.61 2.48 24.20
C VAL A 189 0.14 2.16 24.40
N LEU A 190 -0.35 1.00 23.96
CA LEU A 190 -1.74 0.59 24.19
C LEU A 190 -2.08 0.54 25.67
N LYS A 191 -1.17 0.05 26.53
CA LYS A 191 -1.34 0.07 27.99
C LYS A 191 -1.47 1.50 28.54
N ILE A 192 -0.69 2.46 28.00
CA ILE A 192 -0.76 3.85 28.44
C ILE A 192 -2.07 4.51 27.99
N LEU A 193 -2.49 4.28 26.74
CA LEU A 193 -3.65 4.92 26.15
C LEU A 193 -4.98 4.38 26.68
N PHE A 194 -5.02 3.10 27.06
CA PHE A 194 -6.26 2.39 27.42
C PHE A 194 -6.22 1.72 28.82
N SER A 195 -5.21 2.01 29.66
CA SER A 195 -5.29 1.60 31.07
C SER A 195 -6.34 2.46 31.79
N GLU A 196 -7.32 1.78 32.37
CA GLU A 196 -8.30 2.36 33.30
C GLU A 196 -7.64 2.85 34.60
#